data_6910983a736ef9e5a514918a4335ef3a
#
_entry.id   6910983a736ef9e5a514918a4335ef3a
#
_cell.length_a   1.000
_cell.length_b   1.000
_cell.length_c   1.000
_cell.angle_alpha   90.00
_cell.angle_beta   90.00
_cell.angle_gamma   90.00
#
_symmetry.space_group_name_H-M   'P 1'
#
loop_
_entity.id
_entity.type
_entity.pdbx_description
1 polymer ?
#
loop_
_entity_poly.entity_id
_entity_poly.type
_entity_poly.pdbx_seq_one_letter_code
_entity_poly.pdbx_strand_id
1 'polypeptide(L)'
;GMWSAAYNAILGTTEVITRMESDPSIIASDEKLGKNLLAECLALRGMIHFDLVRLYGKNYLQASDSDLGVTYKKDTETTLPARNTVKEVYTWLTEDLERAKGMMSDDYNTTINYRLNKKAIAAILARVYLTMGKDQLAVDNATEAIAGDGSDIAGIDDFSKIYTTSMDVPEVILRIALKSDDGYLPGNDWGQGSVSNYNANYSVSYGLKSLYSGTDCRNAVIKQVTCKSGLCNVVWKWNNGGATVGLVDIPLIRTSEMYMTRAEANYNLKNYPEALSDLNLLRAKRYSDYEEGTEAGSALEKEIQLQRRLELAFEGHRFFDLKRRHEDVIRDDKGFLADGTGASSDAQEVSADSPYYVLPIPQSEIDANENMIQNKY
;
A
#
# COMPACT_ATOMS: atom_id res chain seq x y z
N GLY A 1 -3.03 -17.20 9.70
CA GLY A 1 -2.23 -16.50 8.69
C GLY A 1 -3.00 -15.34 8.05
N MET A 2 -2.35 -14.60 7.16
CA MET A 2 -2.92 -13.39 6.52
C MET A 2 -4.27 -13.65 5.83
N TRP A 3 -4.42 -14.76 5.10
CA TRP A 3 -5.67 -15.15 4.46
C TRP A 3 -6.83 -15.22 5.46
N SER A 4 -6.68 -16.00 6.53
CA SER A 4 -7.74 -16.17 7.55
C SER A 4 -8.07 -14.85 8.26
N ALA A 5 -7.05 -14.03 8.57
CA ALA A 5 -7.27 -12.72 9.19
C ALA A 5 -8.06 -11.78 8.25
N ALA A 6 -7.72 -11.77 6.97
CA ALA A 6 -8.43 -10.97 5.96
C ALA A 6 -9.89 -11.41 5.81
N TYR A 7 -10.16 -12.73 5.69
CA TYR A 7 -11.53 -13.23 5.59
C TYR A 7 -12.34 -13.05 6.87
N ASN A 8 -11.72 -13.09 8.05
CA ASN A 8 -12.40 -12.73 9.30
C ASN A 8 -12.83 -11.27 9.31
N ALA A 9 -11.98 -10.36 8.85
CA ALA A 9 -12.33 -8.95 8.74
C ALA A 9 -13.41 -8.70 7.66
N ILE A 10 -13.34 -9.40 6.52
CA ILE A 10 -14.38 -9.37 5.48
C ILE A 10 -15.71 -9.87 6.04
N LEU A 11 -15.72 -10.96 6.79
CA LEU A 11 -16.95 -11.51 7.40
C LEU A 11 -17.58 -10.48 8.34
N GLY A 12 -16.80 -9.87 9.24
CA GLY A 12 -17.29 -8.84 10.15
C GLY A 12 -17.89 -7.63 9.42
N THR A 13 -17.22 -7.13 8.38
CA THR A 13 -17.77 -6.01 7.58
C THR A 13 -19.01 -6.42 6.79
N THR A 14 -19.02 -7.63 6.23
CA THR A 14 -20.17 -8.17 5.47
C THR A 14 -21.39 -8.38 6.36
N GLU A 15 -21.20 -8.84 7.60
CA GLU A 15 -22.30 -8.98 8.55
C GLU A 15 -22.98 -7.63 8.85
N VAL A 16 -22.18 -6.59 9.10
CA VAL A 16 -22.70 -5.23 9.30
C VAL A 16 -23.46 -4.74 8.07
N ILE A 17 -22.88 -4.90 6.88
CA ILE A 17 -23.51 -4.50 5.61
C ILE A 17 -24.86 -5.22 5.45
N THR A 18 -24.87 -6.54 5.55
CA THR A 18 -26.08 -7.37 5.38
C THR A 18 -27.17 -6.95 6.36
N ARG A 19 -26.80 -6.71 7.63
CA ARG A 19 -27.76 -6.31 8.66
C ARG A 19 -28.34 -4.93 8.41
N MET A 20 -27.51 -3.94 8.04
CA MET A 20 -27.96 -2.57 7.75
C MET A 20 -28.82 -2.50 6.48
N GLU A 21 -28.59 -3.38 5.51
CA GLU A 21 -29.39 -3.44 4.28
C GLU A 21 -30.69 -4.20 4.46
N SER A 22 -30.72 -5.23 5.32
CA SER A 22 -31.94 -6.00 5.63
C SER A 22 -32.91 -5.28 6.57
N ASP A 23 -32.40 -4.37 7.40
CA ASP A 23 -33.21 -3.56 8.32
C ASP A 23 -32.92 -2.06 8.14
N PRO A 24 -33.59 -1.38 7.20
CA PRO A 24 -33.40 0.06 6.95
C PRO A 24 -33.66 0.95 8.17
N SER A 25 -34.35 0.47 9.22
CA SER A 25 -34.61 1.25 10.43
C SER A 25 -33.32 1.55 11.20
N ILE A 26 -32.30 0.73 11.06
CA ILE A 26 -30.97 0.94 11.66
C ILE A 26 -30.35 2.24 11.09
N ILE A 27 -30.43 2.42 9.78
CA ILE A 27 -29.91 3.63 9.12
C ILE A 27 -30.82 4.83 9.44
N ALA A 28 -32.14 4.64 9.45
CA ALA A 28 -33.11 5.72 9.66
C ALA A 28 -33.06 6.35 11.07
N SER A 29 -32.52 5.63 12.06
CA SER A 29 -32.35 6.17 13.42
C SER A 29 -31.42 7.39 13.51
N ASP A 30 -30.36 7.40 12.70
CA ASP A 30 -29.49 8.52 12.36
C ASP A 30 -28.99 8.30 10.92
N GLU A 31 -29.71 8.87 9.97
CA GLU A 31 -29.48 8.57 8.55
C GLU A 31 -28.08 8.93 8.08
N LYS A 32 -27.54 10.06 8.54
CA LYS A 32 -26.21 10.50 8.15
C LYS A 32 -25.13 9.57 8.71
N LEU A 33 -25.20 9.27 10.01
CA LEU A 33 -24.24 8.36 10.66
C LEU A 33 -24.39 6.95 10.09
N GLY A 34 -25.60 6.43 9.93
CA GLY A 34 -25.85 5.11 9.38
C GLY A 34 -25.28 4.93 7.98
N LYS A 35 -25.50 5.90 7.08
CA LYS A 35 -24.90 5.87 5.74
C LYS A 35 -23.37 5.90 5.77
N ASN A 36 -22.77 6.72 6.62
CA ASN A 36 -21.32 6.79 6.74
C ASN A 36 -20.71 5.48 7.28
N LEU A 37 -21.34 4.85 8.28
CA LEU A 37 -20.89 3.56 8.82
C LEU A 37 -21.00 2.43 7.79
N LEU A 38 -22.11 2.41 7.03
CA LEU A 38 -22.26 1.46 5.92
C LEU A 38 -21.19 1.68 4.84
N ALA A 39 -20.90 2.93 4.51
CA ALA A 39 -19.83 3.29 3.56
C ALA A 39 -18.45 2.83 4.05
N GLU A 40 -18.13 3.00 5.34
CA GLU A 40 -16.87 2.47 5.89
C GLU A 40 -16.77 0.94 5.74
N CYS A 41 -17.84 0.21 6.04
CA CYS A 41 -17.85 -1.25 5.90
C CYS A 41 -17.69 -1.71 4.45
N LEU A 42 -18.38 -1.07 3.50
CA LEU A 42 -18.23 -1.33 2.07
C LEU A 42 -16.79 -1.06 1.61
N ALA A 43 -16.21 0.07 2.01
CA ALA A 43 -14.85 0.44 1.64
C ALA A 43 -13.81 -0.52 2.23
N LEU A 44 -13.97 -0.95 3.49
CA LEU A 44 -13.10 -1.96 4.10
C LEU A 44 -13.20 -3.30 3.37
N ARG A 45 -14.42 -3.76 3.05
CA ARG A 45 -14.62 -5.01 2.30
C ARG A 45 -13.94 -4.95 0.95
N GLY A 46 -14.13 -3.87 0.19
CA GLY A 46 -13.48 -3.66 -1.10
C GLY A 46 -11.96 -3.61 -1.00
N MET A 47 -11.41 -2.86 -0.04
CA MET A 47 -9.97 -2.72 0.18
C MET A 47 -9.30 -4.05 0.54
N ILE A 48 -9.90 -4.83 1.44
CA ILE A 48 -9.33 -6.11 1.86
C ILE A 48 -9.37 -7.14 0.72
N HIS A 49 -10.46 -7.20 -0.07
CA HIS A 49 -10.51 -8.04 -1.27
C HIS A 49 -9.49 -7.60 -2.33
N PHE A 50 -9.22 -6.30 -2.46
CA PHE A 50 -8.19 -5.81 -3.35
C PHE A 50 -6.80 -6.31 -2.94
N ASP A 51 -6.47 -6.30 -1.65
CA ASP A 51 -5.21 -6.84 -1.16
C ASP A 51 -5.12 -8.36 -1.39
N LEU A 52 -6.20 -9.11 -1.14
CA LEU A 52 -6.23 -10.54 -1.39
C LEU A 52 -6.06 -10.87 -2.88
N VAL A 53 -6.79 -10.23 -3.78
CA VAL A 53 -6.70 -10.56 -5.21
C VAL A 53 -5.34 -10.20 -5.80
N ARG A 54 -4.68 -9.13 -5.32
CA ARG A 54 -3.32 -8.79 -5.73
C ARG A 54 -2.29 -9.84 -5.32
N LEU A 55 -2.50 -10.51 -4.19
CA LEU A 55 -1.60 -11.53 -3.67
C LEU A 55 -1.87 -12.92 -4.30
N TYR A 56 -3.12 -13.32 -4.39
CA TYR A 56 -3.54 -14.68 -4.73
C TYR A 56 -4.10 -14.85 -6.14
N GLY A 57 -4.20 -13.79 -6.92
CA GLY A 57 -4.59 -13.79 -8.34
C GLY A 57 -3.50 -13.24 -9.24
N LYS A 58 -3.62 -13.47 -10.54
CA LYS A 58 -2.79 -12.79 -11.54
C LYS A 58 -3.03 -11.27 -11.48
N ASN A 59 -2.09 -10.51 -12.04
CA ASN A 59 -2.33 -9.09 -12.24
C ASN A 59 -3.51 -8.85 -13.19
N TYR A 60 -4.29 -7.81 -12.90
CA TYR A 60 -5.52 -7.50 -13.64
C TYR A 60 -5.33 -7.37 -15.15
N LEU A 61 -4.23 -6.71 -15.59
CA LEU A 61 -3.96 -6.46 -17.02
C LEU A 61 -3.55 -7.72 -17.77
N GLN A 62 -2.93 -8.69 -17.10
CA GLN A 62 -2.51 -9.98 -17.70
C GLN A 62 -3.55 -11.09 -17.48
N ALA A 63 -4.55 -10.87 -16.62
CA ALA A 63 -5.57 -11.86 -16.35
C ALA A 63 -6.57 -11.99 -17.51
N SER A 64 -6.81 -13.22 -17.95
CA SER A 64 -7.93 -13.58 -18.83
C SER A 64 -9.25 -13.60 -18.04
N ASP A 65 -10.37 -13.73 -18.74
CA ASP A 65 -11.69 -13.81 -18.11
C ASP A 65 -11.89 -15.08 -17.26
N SER A 66 -11.06 -16.11 -17.46
CA SER A 66 -11.11 -17.37 -16.71
C SER A 66 -10.06 -17.51 -15.62
N ASP A 67 -9.11 -16.57 -15.50
CA ASP A 67 -8.08 -16.64 -14.47
C ASP A 67 -8.68 -16.38 -13.07
N LEU A 68 -8.45 -17.35 -12.16
CA LEU A 68 -9.03 -17.31 -10.82
C LEU A 68 -8.35 -16.29 -9.94
N GLY A 69 -9.17 -15.49 -9.28
CA GLY A 69 -8.80 -14.56 -8.21
C GLY A 69 -8.99 -15.18 -6.83
N VAL A 70 -9.83 -14.56 -6.02
CA VAL A 70 -10.24 -15.01 -4.68
C VAL A 70 -11.75 -15.08 -4.60
N THR A 71 -12.30 -15.71 -3.58
CA THR A 71 -13.75 -15.66 -3.33
C THR A 71 -14.14 -14.28 -2.86
N TYR A 72 -15.03 -13.59 -3.58
CA TYR A 72 -15.59 -12.32 -3.12
C TYR A 72 -16.83 -12.58 -2.25
N LYS A 73 -16.70 -12.36 -0.96
CA LYS A 73 -17.74 -12.67 0.01
C LYS A 73 -18.73 -11.51 0.15
N LYS A 74 -19.96 -11.71 -0.36
CA LYS A 74 -21.05 -10.71 -0.33
C LYS A 74 -22.12 -10.99 0.74
N ASP A 75 -22.09 -12.17 1.32
CA ASP A 75 -23.04 -12.68 2.31
C ASP A 75 -22.33 -13.32 3.49
N THR A 76 -23.09 -13.66 4.52
CA THR A 76 -22.59 -14.30 5.75
C THR A 76 -22.87 -15.81 5.78
N GLU A 77 -23.36 -16.39 4.69
CA GLU A 77 -23.68 -17.81 4.64
C GLU A 77 -22.42 -18.68 4.76
N THR A 78 -22.52 -19.74 5.53
CA THR A 78 -21.46 -20.75 5.65
C THR A 78 -21.60 -21.74 4.49
N THR A 79 -20.89 -21.49 3.42
CA THR A 79 -20.88 -22.32 2.21
C THR A 79 -19.45 -22.70 1.85
N LEU A 80 -19.29 -23.59 0.87
CA LEU A 80 -18.00 -23.95 0.29
C LEU A 80 -17.87 -23.30 -1.10
N PRO A 81 -17.64 -21.96 -1.18
CA PRO A 81 -17.65 -21.25 -2.44
C PRO A 81 -16.40 -21.56 -3.27
N ALA A 82 -16.55 -21.58 -4.60
CA ALA A 82 -15.41 -21.54 -5.50
C ALA A 82 -14.77 -20.15 -5.54
N ARG A 83 -13.58 -20.07 -6.08
CA ARG A 83 -12.90 -18.80 -6.36
C ARG A 83 -13.61 -18.08 -7.52
N ASN A 84 -13.78 -16.79 -7.38
CA ASN A 84 -14.20 -15.92 -8.48
C ASN A 84 -13.03 -15.62 -9.41
N THR A 85 -13.31 -15.20 -10.64
CA THR A 85 -12.26 -14.75 -11.55
C THR A 85 -11.65 -13.42 -11.07
N VAL A 86 -10.43 -13.13 -11.49
CA VAL A 86 -9.78 -11.84 -11.18
C VAL A 86 -10.67 -10.68 -11.61
N LYS A 87 -11.28 -10.77 -12.80
CA LYS A 87 -12.12 -9.69 -13.35
C LYS A 87 -13.40 -9.48 -12.52
N GLU A 88 -14.05 -10.55 -12.08
CA GLU A 88 -15.23 -10.45 -11.20
C GLU A 88 -14.88 -9.80 -9.86
N VAL A 89 -13.76 -10.21 -9.24
CA VAL A 89 -13.33 -9.63 -7.97
C VAL A 89 -13.09 -8.12 -8.11
N TYR A 90 -12.36 -7.70 -9.16
CA TYR A 90 -12.14 -6.26 -9.41
C TYR A 90 -13.43 -5.49 -9.71
N THR A 91 -14.39 -6.11 -10.39
CA THR A 91 -15.70 -5.49 -10.63
C THR A 91 -16.40 -5.21 -9.30
N TRP A 92 -16.52 -6.20 -8.44
CA TRP A 92 -17.26 -6.06 -7.19
C TRP A 92 -16.56 -5.20 -6.14
N LEU A 93 -15.23 -5.25 -6.03
CA LEU A 93 -14.53 -4.36 -5.12
C LEU A 93 -14.61 -2.89 -5.57
N THR A 94 -14.64 -2.62 -6.87
CA THR A 94 -14.84 -1.25 -7.37
C THR A 94 -16.28 -0.79 -7.17
N GLU A 95 -17.28 -1.66 -7.35
CA GLU A 95 -18.67 -1.37 -7.01
C GLU A 95 -18.84 -0.99 -5.53
N ASP A 96 -18.25 -1.78 -4.61
CA ASP A 96 -18.28 -1.47 -3.18
C ASP A 96 -17.62 -0.13 -2.86
N LEU A 97 -16.44 0.14 -3.42
CA LEU A 97 -15.68 1.37 -3.18
C LEU A 97 -16.38 2.61 -3.76
N GLU A 98 -16.89 2.53 -4.99
CA GLU A 98 -17.62 3.65 -5.60
C GLU A 98 -18.93 3.93 -4.86
N ARG A 99 -19.65 2.88 -4.46
CA ARG A 99 -20.85 3.03 -3.64
C ARG A 99 -20.52 3.67 -2.30
N ALA A 100 -19.45 3.22 -1.65
CA ALA A 100 -18.98 3.80 -0.39
C ALA A 100 -18.65 5.29 -0.55
N LYS A 101 -17.88 5.65 -1.59
CA LYS A 101 -17.55 7.05 -1.88
C LYS A 101 -18.78 7.92 -2.10
N GLY A 102 -19.76 7.41 -2.85
CA GLY A 102 -21.03 8.12 -3.13
C GLY A 102 -21.92 8.31 -1.91
N MET A 103 -21.83 7.42 -0.92
CA MET A 103 -22.62 7.49 0.32
C MET A 103 -21.96 8.33 1.42
N MET A 104 -20.61 8.39 1.42
CA MET A 104 -19.83 9.06 2.46
C MET A 104 -20.05 10.57 2.43
N SER A 105 -20.42 11.15 3.58
CA SER A 105 -20.57 12.61 3.71
C SER A 105 -19.22 13.31 3.66
N ASP A 106 -19.17 14.48 3.02
CA ASP A 106 -17.94 15.25 2.85
C ASP A 106 -17.30 15.70 4.18
N ASP A 107 -18.10 15.90 5.22
CA ASP A 107 -17.67 16.33 6.56
C ASP A 107 -17.40 15.19 7.55
N TYR A 108 -17.55 13.93 7.12
CA TYR A 108 -17.34 12.78 8.01
C TYR A 108 -15.87 12.46 8.20
N ASN A 109 -15.42 12.38 9.47
CA ASN A 109 -14.05 12.02 9.86
C ASN A 109 -12.95 12.87 9.20
N THR A 110 -13.21 14.14 8.86
CA THR A 110 -12.25 14.99 8.15
C THR A 110 -11.01 15.36 8.97
N THR A 111 -11.10 15.25 10.30
CA THR A 111 -10.01 15.60 11.24
C THR A 111 -9.26 14.39 11.79
N ILE A 112 -9.66 13.16 11.42
CA ILE A 112 -9.02 11.94 11.90
C ILE A 112 -8.62 11.05 10.73
N ASN A 113 -7.47 10.38 10.85
CA ASN A 113 -6.90 9.56 9.79
C ASN A 113 -6.77 8.07 10.15
N TYR A 114 -7.41 7.63 11.24
CA TYR A 114 -7.52 6.21 11.62
C TYR A 114 -8.94 5.64 11.40
N ARG A 115 -9.79 6.39 10.72
CA ARG A 115 -11.10 5.98 10.21
C ARG A 115 -11.21 6.38 8.74
N LEU A 116 -12.01 5.64 7.99
CA LEU A 116 -12.27 6.00 6.61
C LEU A 116 -13.11 7.28 6.50
N ASN A 117 -12.78 8.07 5.52
CA ASN A 117 -13.53 9.24 5.07
C ASN A 117 -13.52 9.25 3.53
N LYS A 118 -14.20 10.21 2.93
CA LYS A 118 -14.32 10.29 1.47
C LYS A 118 -12.96 10.41 0.77
N LYS A 119 -12.05 11.20 1.35
CA LYS A 119 -10.67 11.35 0.86
C LYS A 119 -9.90 10.01 0.87
N ALA A 120 -10.01 9.23 1.95
CA ALA A 120 -9.37 7.94 2.05
C ALA A 120 -9.94 6.92 1.03
N ILE A 121 -11.26 6.93 0.81
CA ILE A 121 -11.90 6.06 -0.19
C ILE A 121 -11.46 6.44 -1.60
N ALA A 122 -11.37 7.74 -1.92
CA ALA A 122 -10.83 8.21 -3.19
C ALA A 122 -9.37 7.75 -3.38
N ALA A 123 -8.54 7.82 -2.35
CA ALA A 123 -7.16 7.34 -2.41
C ALA A 123 -7.07 5.82 -2.65
N ILE A 124 -7.95 5.02 -2.03
CA ILE A 124 -8.05 3.56 -2.30
C ILE A 124 -8.43 3.33 -3.76
N LEU A 125 -9.44 4.02 -4.27
CA LEU A 125 -9.88 3.94 -5.67
C LEU A 125 -8.78 4.33 -6.65
N ALA A 126 -8.01 5.38 -6.37
CA ALA A 126 -6.87 5.78 -7.20
C ALA A 126 -5.84 4.65 -7.34
N ARG A 127 -5.49 3.98 -6.23
CA ARG A 127 -4.60 2.81 -6.21
C ARG A 127 -5.17 1.62 -6.99
N VAL A 128 -6.48 1.35 -6.83
CA VAL A 128 -7.19 0.29 -7.58
C VAL A 128 -7.17 0.58 -9.06
N TYR A 129 -7.57 1.78 -9.47
CA TYR A 129 -7.66 2.15 -10.88
C TYR A 129 -6.30 2.22 -11.57
N LEU A 130 -5.24 2.68 -10.89
CA LEU A 130 -3.88 2.56 -11.42
C LEU A 130 -3.50 1.10 -11.66
N THR A 131 -3.86 0.18 -10.75
CA THR A 131 -3.61 -1.26 -10.92
C THR A 131 -4.40 -1.85 -12.09
N MET A 132 -5.58 -1.32 -12.38
CA MET A 132 -6.43 -1.73 -13.50
C MET A 132 -6.04 -1.09 -14.85
N GLY A 133 -5.09 -0.15 -14.88
CA GLY A 133 -4.75 0.64 -16.07
C GLY A 133 -5.87 1.60 -16.49
N LYS A 134 -6.77 1.96 -15.57
CA LYS A 134 -7.82 2.96 -15.78
C LYS A 134 -7.32 4.34 -15.40
N ASP A 135 -6.33 4.83 -16.16
CA ASP A 135 -5.52 5.98 -15.79
C ASP A 135 -6.32 7.26 -15.54
N GLN A 136 -7.37 7.56 -16.33
CA GLN A 136 -8.19 8.75 -16.08
C GLN A 136 -8.89 8.67 -14.73
N LEU A 137 -9.47 7.51 -14.38
CA LEU A 137 -10.11 7.32 -13.08
C LEU A 137 -9.10 7.36 -11.92
N ALA A 138 -7.86 6.91 -12.17
CA ALA A 138 -6.78 7.05 -11.18
C ALA A 138 -6.41 8.52 -10.95
N VAL A 139 -6.31 9.34 -12.01
CA VAL A 139 -6.08 10.80 -11.93
C VAL A 139 -7.19 11.49 -11.16
N ASP A 140 -8.46 11.21 -11.51
CA ASP A 140 -9.62 11.86 -10.91
C ASP A 140 -9.68 11.58 -9.39
N ASN A 141 -9.53 10.31 -9.01
CA ASN A 141 -9.59 9.90 -7.60
C ASN A 141 -8.34 10.35 -6.81
N ALA A 142 -7.14 10.33 -7.41
CA ALA A 142 -5.95 10.89 -6.76
C ALA A 142 -6.10 12.40 -6.54
N THR A 143 -6.69 13.13 -7.49
CA THR A 143 -6.95 14.57 -7.38
C THR A 143 -7.93 14.87 -6.25
N GLU A 144 -8.98 14.06 -6.07
CA GLU A 144 -9.91 14.19 -4.94
C GLU A 144 -9.22 13.94 -3.58
N ALA A 145 -8.14 13.13 -3.57
CA ALA A 145 -7.44 12.72 -2.36
C ALA A 145 -6.35 13.69 -1.88
N ILE A 146 -5.94 14.69 -2.66
CA ILE A 146 -4.80 15.57 -2.36
C ILE A 146 -5.15 17.05 -2.47
N ALA A 147 -4.32 17.91 -1.86
CA ALA A 147 -4.50 19.37 -1.94
C ALA A 147 -4.17 19.94 -3.33
N GLY A 148 -3.29 19.29 -4.09
CA GLY A 148 -2.92 19.68 -5.45
C GLY A 148 -1.73 20.63 -5.55
N ASP A 149 -1.39 21.37 -4.50
CA ASP A 149 -0.27 22.32 -4.42
C ASP A 149 0.93 21.79 -3.60
N GLY A 150 0.87 20.54 -3.13
CA GLY A 150 1.90 19.92 -2.29
C GLY A 150 1.93 20.39 -0.84
N SER A 151 0.94 21.17 -0.41
CA SER A 151 0.85 21.64 0.99
C SER A 151 0.60 20.50 1.98
N ASP A 152 0.03 19.40 1.51
CA ASP A 152 -0.25 18.17 2.28
C ASP A 152 0.86 17.11 2.17
N ILE A 153 2.03 17.45 1.60
CA ILE A 153 3.24 16.62 1.66
C ILE A 153 4.12 17.13 2.80
N ALA A 154 4.53 16.23 3.70
CA ALA A 154 5.46 16.57 4.78
C ALA A 154 6.77 17.15 4.23
N GLY A 155 7.25 18.21 4.83
CA GLY A 155 8.54 18.82 4.49
C GLY A 155 9.73 17.96 4.92
N ILE A 156 10.92 18.37 4.53
CA ILE A 156 12.20 17.67 4.82
C ILE A 156 12.34 17.36 6.32
N ASP A 157 12.08 18.34 7.18
CA ASP A 157 12.25 18.22 8.64
C ASP A 157 11.15 17.38 9.32
N ASP A 158 10.04 17.16 8.62
CA ASP A 158 8.88 16.44 9.15
C ASP A 158 8.72 15.03 8.59
N PHE A 159 9.50 14.67 7.57
CA PHE A 159 9.38 13.37 6.89
C PHE A 159 9.46 12.18 7.85
N SER A 160 10.42 12.19 8.79
CA SER A 160 10.58 11.09 9.74
C SER A 160 9.41 10.96 10.73
N LYS A 161 8.66 12.04 10.96
CA LYS A 161 7.51 12.08 11.89
C LYS A 161 6.30 11.33 11.33
N ILE A 162 6.25 11.08 10.01
CA ILE A 162 5.22 10.25 9.36
C ILE A 162 5.13 8.85 10.03
N TYR A 163 6.27 8.33 10.47
CA TYR A 163 6.42 6.99 11.04
C TYR A 163 6.54 7.03 12.56
N THR A 164 5.60 7.70 13.20
CA THR A 164 5.46 7.81 14.65
C THR A 164 3.99 7.58 15.03
N THR A 165 3.66 7.71 16.31
CA THR A 165 2.28 7.69 16.80
C THR A 165 1.62 9.07 16.80
N SER A 166 2.21 10.06 16.11
CA SER A 166 1.70 11.43 16.06
C SER A 166 0.62 11.59 14.98
N MET A 167 -0.48 12.25 15.35
CA MET A 167 -1.57 12.59 14.43
C MET A 167 -1.32 13.86 13.60
N ASP A 168 -0.28 14.63 13.94
CA ASP A 168 -0.09 16.00 13.45
C ASP A 168 0.65 16.09 12.11
N VAL A 169 0.88 14.95 11.43
CA VAL A 169 1.56 14.94 10.14
C VAL A 169 0.53 14.95 9.00
N PRO A 170 0.46 16.01 8.20
CA PRO A 170 -0.58 16.19 7.19
C PRO A 170 -0.55 15.16 6.07
N GLU A 171 0.58 14.48 5.87
CA GLU A 171 0.79 13.56 4.75
C GLU A 171 0.04 12.22 4.89
N VAL A 172 -0.44 11.85 6.07
CA VAL A 172 -1.11 10.56 6.27
C VAL A 172 -2.61 10.68 6.04
N ILE A 173 -3.10 10.07 4.95
CA ILE A 173 -4.53 10.02 4.60
C ILE A 173 -5.25 8.97 5.45
N LEU A 174 -4.66 7.77 5.57
CA LEU A 174 -5.22 6.67 6.35
C LEU A 174 -4.11 5.89 7.04
N ARG A 175 -4.30 5.56 8.32
CA ARG A 175 -3.38 4.74 9.11
C ARG A 175 -4.11 3.73 9.98
N ILE A 176 -3.40 2.68 10.36
CA ILE A 176 -3.78 1.85 11.49
C ILE A 176 -3.09 2.44 12.73
N ALA A 177 -3.88 3.00 13.63
CA ALA A 177 -3.40 3.50 14.91
C ALA A 177 -3.16 2.32 15.86
N LEU A 178 -1.97 2.22 16.43
CA LEU A 178 -1.56 1.13 17.30
C LEU A 178 -1.32 1.63 18.73
N LYS A 179 -1.62 0.74 19.68
CA LYS A 179 -1.39 0.93 21.11
C LYS A 179 -0.48 -0.16 21.65
N SER A 180 0.15 0.10 22.78
CA SER A 180 1.07 -0.85 23.44
C SER A 180 0.41 -2.16 23.86
N ASP A 181 -0.91 -2.16 24.06
CA ASP A 181 -1.72 -3.33 24.47
C ASP A 181 -2.32 -4.12 23.31
N ASP A 182 -2.13 -3.67 22.05
CA ASP A 182 -2.57 -4.42 20.87
C ASP A 182 -1.75 -5.70 20.62
N GLY A 183 -0.65 -5.89 21.34
CA GLY A 183 0.20 -7.09 21.25
C GLY A 183 1.02 -7.22 19.97
N TYR A 184 1.01 -6.18 19.12
CA TYR A 184 1.77 -6.12 17.87
C TYR A 184 2.60 -4.85 17.80
N LEU A 185 3.87 -5.01 17.48
CA LEU A 185 4.81 -3.91 17.27
C LEU A 185 5.41 -4.04 15.87
N PRO A 186 5.02 -3.19 14.92
CA PRO A 186 5.51 -3.29 13.52
C PRO A 186 7.03 -3.33 13.39
N GLY A 187 7.74 -2.63 14.25
CA GLY A 187 9.21 -2.62 14.25
C GLY A 187 9.84 -3.97 14.53
N ASN A 188 9.17 -4.87 15.28
CA ASN A 188 9.69 -6.19 15.62
C ASN A 188 9.86 -7.10 14.39
N ASP A 189 9.04 -6.91 13.36
CA ASP A 189 9.17 -7.67 12.12
C ASP A 189 10.45 -7.32 11.35
N TRP A 190 10.96 -6.10 11.52
CA TRP A 190 12.17 -5.61 10.85
C TRP A 190 13.45 -5.85 11.65
N GLY A 191 13.35 -5.85 12.98
CA GLY A 191 14.45 -6.10 13.88
C GLY A 191 14.29 -5.45 15.24
N GLN A 192 15.16 -5.78 16.16
CA GLN A 192 15.10 -5.33 17.56
C GLN A 192 16.47 -4.90 18.09
N GLY A 193 16.46 -3.94 18.98
CA GLY A 193 17.65 -3.51 19.70
C GLY A 193 18.00 -2.04 19.53
N SER A 194 19.17 -1.65 20.02
CA SER A 194 19.72 -0.30 19.89
C SER A 194 20.60 -0.19 18.63
N VAL A 195 20.93 1.04 18.24
CA VAL A 195 21.83 1.29 17.08
C VAL A 195 23.18 0.61 17.22
N SER A 196 23.68 0.42 18.45
CA SER A 196 24.97 -0.23 18.75
C SER A 196 24.87 -1.75 18.87
N ASN A 197 23.67 -2.30 19.00
CA ASN A 197 23.45 -3.76 19.10
C ASN A 197 22.05 -4.07 18.60
N TYR A 198 21.92 -4.21 17.28
CA TYR A 198 20.66 -4.42 16.60
C TYR A 198 20.58 -5.81 15.97
N ASN A 199 19.54 -6.54 16.32
CA ASN A 199 19.24 -7.82 15.70
C ASN A 199 18.29 -7.59 14.52
N ALA A 200 18.85 -7.37 13.33
CA ALA A 200 18.09 -7.15 12.10
C ALA A 200 17.51 -8.47 11.58
N ASN A 201 16.21 -8.50 11.34
CA ASN A 201 15.57 -9.57 10.57
C ASN A 201 15.76 -9.35 9.07
N TYR A 202 15.78 -8.07 8.67
CA TYR A 202 15.99 -7.65 7.28
C TYR A 202 16.93 -6.44 7.22
N SER A 203 17.84 -6.46 6.25
CA SER A 203 18.68 -5.31 5.90
C SER A 203 18.19 -4.64 4.63
N VAL A 204 18.48 -3.35 4.52
CA VAL A 204 18.29 -2.59 3.27
C VAL A 204 19.41 -2.99 2.31
N SER A 205 19.06 -3.43 1.09
CA SER A 205 20.07 -3.79 0.09
C SER A 205 20.98 -2.60 -0.23
N TYR A 206 22.25 -2.91 -0.52
CA TYR A 206 23.22 -1.91 -0.94
C TYR A 206 22.72 -1.09 -2.15
N GLY A 207 22.19 -1.79 -3.17
CA GLY A 207 21.67 -1.14 -4.37
C GLY A 207 20.50 -0.20 -4.10
N LEU A 208 19.57 -0.54 -3.22
CA LEU A 208 18.50 0.40 -2.86
C LEU A 208 19.07 1.59 -2.07
N LYS A 209 19.96 1.34 -1.09
CA LYS A 209 20.55 2.43 -0.30
C LYS A 209 21.34 3.41 -1.15
N SER A 210 22.06 2.93 -2.17
CA SER A 210 22.86 3.76 -3.07
C SER A 210 22.03 4.70 -3.98
N LEU A 211 20.72 4.47 -4.11
CA LEU A 211 19.83 5.35 -4.87
C LEU A 211 19.42 6.62 -4.12
N TYR A 212 19.59 6.65 -2.79
CA TYR A 212 19.30 7.85 -1.99
C TYR A 212 20.54 8.75 -1.96
N SER A 213 20.42 9.97 -2.50
CA SER A 213 21.49 10.98 -2.41
C SER A 213 21.72 11.44 -0.96
N GLY A 214 22.85 12.10 -0.70
CA GLY A 214 23.14 12.66 0.62
C GLY A 214 22.18 13.78 1.06
N THR A 215 21.49 14.40 0.12
CA THR A 215 20.53 15.50 0.33
C THR A 215 19.07 15.03 0.47
N ASP A 216 18.84 13.73 0.29
CA ASP A 216 17.52 13.10 0.38
C ASP A 216 17.10 12.87 1.83
N CYS A 217 16.05 13.54 2.29
CA CYS A 217 15.54 13.41 3.66
C CYS A 217 15.05 12.00 4.01
N ARG A 218 14.70 11.19 3.01
CA ARG A 218 14.28 9.79 3.19
C ARG A 218 15.39 8.90 3.77
N ASN A 219 16.64 9.35 3.75
CA ASN A 219 17.73 8.71 4.47
C ASN A 219 17.47 8.63 6.00
N ALA A 220 16.65 9.53 6.56
CA ALA A 220 16.34 9.56 7.99
C ALA A 220 15.69 8.25 8.50
N VAL A 221 15.01 7.50 7.62
CA VAL A 221 14.35 6.23 7.96
C VAL A 221 15.12 4.98 7.52
N ILE A 222 16.42 5.16 7.16
CA ILE A 222 17.39 4.09 6.94
C ILE A 222 18.59 4.37 7.84
N LYS A 223 18.85 3.50 8.81
CA LYS A 223 19.99 3.68 9.73
C LYS A 223 21.06 2.64 9.50
N GLN A 224 22.30 3.05 9.67
CA GLN A 224 23.42 2.15 9.75
C GLN A 224 23.60 1.70 11.21
N VAL A 225 23.61 0.38 11.42
CA VAL A 225 23.70 -0.24 12.75
C VAL A 225 24.75 -1.34 12.75
N THR A 226 25.27 -1.66 13.93
CA THR A 226 26.14 -2.83 14.11
C THR A 226 25.29 -4.08 14.28
N CYS A 227 25.38 -4.99 13.29
CA CYS A 227 24.80 -6.32 13.30
C CYS A 227 25.87 -7.35 13.64
N LYS A 228 25.49 -8.63 13.87
CA LYS A 228 26.43 -9.72 14.18
C LYS A 228 27.56 -9.89 13.15
N SER A 229 27.28 -9.59 11.88
CA SER A 229 28.21 -9.81 10.75
C SER A 229 28.94 -8.56 10.29
N GLY A 230 28.68 -7.39 10.89
CA GLY A 230 29.28 -6.11 10.49
C GLY A 230 28.27 -4.96 10.49
N LEU A 231 28.59 -3.88 9.80
CA LEU A 231 27.67 -2.75 9.65
C LEU A 231 26.58 -3.09 8.62
N CYS A 232 25.32 -2.89 8.99
CA CYS A 232 24.16 -3.11 8.15
C CYS A 232 23.34 -1.83 7.99
N ASN A 233 22.79 -1.59 6.81
CA ASN A 233 21.72 -0.62 6.64
C ASN A 233 20.39 -1.30 7.01
N VAL A 234 19.63 -0.72 7.94
CA VAL A 234 18.36 -1.28 8.41
C VAL A 234 17.21 -0.32 8.21
N VAL A 235 16.01 -0.87 8.08
CA VAL A 235 14.78 -0.11 7.97
C VAL A 235 14.45 0.50 9.34
N TRP A 236 14.40 1.84 9.42
CA TRP A 236 14.09 2.55 10.65
C TRP A 236 12.69 3.17 10.66
N LYS A 237 11.96 3.10 9.55
CA LYS A 237 10.55 3.55 9.47
C LYS A 237 9.73 3.02 10.63
N TRP A 238 9.88 1.76 10.94
CA TRP A 238 9.06 1.03 11.90
C TRP A 238 9.66 1.00 13.32
N ASN A 239 10.82 1.62 13.51
CA ASN A 239 11.50 1.72 14.80
C ASN A 239 11.58 3.17 15.34
N ASN A 240 10.89 4.11 14.71
CA ASN A 240 10.93 5.52 15.06
C ASN A 240 9.91 5.90 16.15
N GLY A 241 9.25 4.93 16.78
CA GLY A 241 8.29 5.17 17.86
C GLY A 241 8.98 5.60 19.16
N GLY A 242 8.45 6.61 19.83
CA GLY A 242 8.94 7.27 21.04
C GLY A 242 9.37 6.35 22.19
N ALA A 243 8.59 6.26 23.28
CA ALA A 243 8.97 5.52 24.49
C ALA A 243 9.02 3.98 24.31
N THR A 244 8.25 3.44 23.38
CA THR A 244 8.23 2.00 23.07
C THR A 244 8.83 1.79 21.67
N VAL A 245 10.02 1.19 21.62
CA VAL A 245 10.70 0.89 20.35
C VAL A 245 9.85 -0.07 19.55
N GLY A 246 9.68 0.25 18.26
CA GLY A 246 8.90 -0.57 17.34
C GLY A 246 7.39 -0.33 17.37
N LEU A 247 6.88 0.49 18.31
CA LEU A 247 5.49 0.93 18.32
C LEU A 247 5.35 2.18 17.47
N VAL A 248 4.85 2.00 16.25
CA VAL A 248 4.53 3.08 15.30
C VAL A 248 3.19 2.78 14.66
N ASP A 249 2.45 3.83 14.35
CA ASP A 249 1.25 3.67 13.51
C ASP A 249 1.66 3.25 12.10
N ILE A 250 0.79 2.49 11.44
CA ILE A 250 1.04 2.04 10.07
C ILE A 250 0.33 2.98 9.10
N PRO A 251 1.04 3.89 8.41
CA PRO A 251 0.45 4.68 7.34
C PRO A 251 0.09 3.77 6.17
N LEU A 252 -1.20 3.53 5.98
CA LEU A 252 -1.70 2.70 4.88
C LEU A 252 -1.73 3.44 3.54
N ILE A 253 -2.04 4.74 3.61
CA ILE A 253 -2.13 5.61 2.44
C ILE A 253 -1.60 6.98 2.81
N ARG A 254 -0.72 7.50 1.94
CA ARG A 254 -0.12 8.83 2.09
C ARG A 254 -0.37 9.70 0.87
N THR A 255 -0.41 11.01 1.06
CA THR A 255 -0.59 11.98 -0.04
C THR A 255 0.53 11.88 -1.08
N SER A 256 1.78 11.64 -0.66
CA SER A 256 2.90 11.43 -1.60
C SER A 256 2.69 10.23 -2.53
N GLU A 257 2.05 9.14 -2.06
CA GLU A 257 1.64 8.04 -2.93
C GLU A 257 0.63 8.51 -3.99
N MET A 258 -0.31 9.36 -3.61
CA MET A 258 -1.33 9.88 -4.53
C MET A 258 -0.73 10.81 -5.58
N TYR A 259 0.24 11.65 -5.22
CA TYR A 259 1.00 12.44 -6.20
C TYR A 259 1.74 11.53 -7.20
N MET A 260 2.41 10.48 -6.71
CA MET A 260 3.09 9.54 -7.61
C MET A 260 2.13 8.67 -8.43
N THR A 261 0.95 8.36 -7.89
CA THR A 261 -0.12 7.67 -8.62
C THR A 261 -0.66 8.55 -9.74
N ARG A 262 -0.90 9.84 -9.48
CA ARG A 262 -1.37 10.80 -10.45
C ARG A 262 -0.31 11.12 -11.51
N ALA A 263 0.95 11.25 -11.11
CA ALA A 263 2.07 11.43 -12.03
C ALA A 263 2.20 10.27 -13.03
N GLU A 264 2.14 9.02 -12.54
CA GLU A 264 2.23 7.84 -13.39
C GLU A 264 1.01 7.74 -14.34
N ALA A 265 -0.20 7.93 -13.82
CA ALA A 265 -1.41 7.90 -14.62
C ALA A 265 -1.45 9.02 -15.68
N ASN A 266 -1.03 10.23 -15.33
CA ASN A 266 -0.88 11.34 -16.30
C ASN A 266 0.18 11.03 -17.37
N TYR A 267 1.31 10.40 -16.98
CA TYR A 267 2.29 9.95 -17.97
C TYR A 267 1.68 8.95 -18.96
N ASN A 268 0.93 7.97 -18.48
CA ASN A 268 0.25 6.98 -19.33
C ASN A 268 -0.77 7.63 -20.29
N LEU A 269 -1.46 8.67 -19.84
CA LEU A 269 -2.40 9.48 -20.62
C LEU A 269 -1.69 10.48 -21.58
N LYS A 270 -0.34 10.56 -21.53
CA LYS A 270 0.49 11.52 -22.27
C LYS A 270 0.32 12.98 -21.82
N ASN A 271 -0.21 13.21 -20.63
CA ASN A 271 -0.27 14.52 -19.96
C ASN A 271 1.08 14.77 -19.27
N TYR A 272 2.15 14.90 -20.05
CA TYR A 272 3.52 14.96 -19.53
C TYR A 272 3.81 16.17 -18.64
N PRO A 273 3.28 17.38 -18.93
CA PRO A 273 3.47 18.53 -18.04
C PRO A 273 2.88 18.30 -16.63
N GLU A 274 1.69 17.70 -16.53
CA GLU A 274 1.03 17.40 -15.28
C GLU A 274 1.78 16.30 -14.51
N ALA A 275 2.27 15.28 -15.23
CA ALA A 275 3.08 14.22 -14.65
C ALA A 275 4.40 14.76 -14.06
N LEU A 276 5.08 15.66 -14.79
CA LEU A 276 6.30 16.30 -14.33
C LEU A 276 6.05 17.24 -13.15
N SER A 277 4.95 17.98 -13.17
CA SER A 277 4.54 18.86 -12.07
C SER A 277 4.39 18.09 -10.74
N ASP A 278 3.68 16.98 -10.74
CA ASP A 278 3.48 16.14 -9.54
C ASP A 278 4.82 15.54 -9.05
N LEU A 279 5.66 15.09 -9.99
CA LEU A 279 7.00 14.60 -9.67
C LEU A 279 7.86 15.67 -8.99
N ASN A 280 7.86 16.89 -9.53
CA ASN A 280 8.63 18.02 -9.02
C ASN A 280 8.11 18.50 -7.66
N LEU A 281 6.78 18.47 -7.42
CA LEU A 281 6.21 18.76 -6.11
C LEU A 281 6.74 17.81 -5.02
N LEU A 282 6.81 16.51 -5.30
CA LEU A 282 7.39 15.55 -4.35
C LEU A 282 8.87 15.81 -4.14
N ARG A 283 9.66 15.96 -5.20
CA ARG A 283 11.11 16.18 -5.11
C ARG A 283 11.48 17.41 -4.28
N ALA A 284 10.75 18.51 -4.45
CA ALA A 284 10.93 19.74 -3.67
C ALA A 284 10.73 19.52 -2.16
N LYS A 285 10.01 18.48 -1.76
CA LYS A 285 9.78 18.12 -0.36
C LYS A 285 10.73 17.00 0.14
N ARG A 286 11.61 16.48 -0.73
CA ARG A 286 12.50 15.35 -0.38
C ARG A 286 13.98 15.69 -0.46
N TYR A 287 14.37 16.64 -1.32
CA TYR A 287 15.76 17.00 -1.54
C TYR A 287 16.07 18.41 -1.03
N SER A 288 17.09 18.55 -0.17
CA SER A 288 17.48 19.84 0.39
C SER A 288 18.20 20.75 -0.63
N ASP A 289 18.71 20.18 -1.72
CA ASP A 289 19.35 20.84 -2.83
C ASP A 289 18.50 20.75 -4.12
N TYR A 290 17.19 20.71 -3.96
CA TYR A 290 16.27 20.53 -5.07
C TYR A 290 16.43 21.58 -6.16
N GLU A 291 16.56 21.10 -7.38
CA GLU A 291 16.42 21.87 -8.62
C GLU A 291 15.25 21.33 -9.43
N GLU A 292 14.50 22.20 -10.08
CA GLU A 292 13.32 21.79 -10.86
C GLU A 292 13.72 20.90 -12.04
N GLY A 293 13.16 19.70 -12.07
CA GLY A 293 13.39 18.73 -13.14
C GLY A 293 12.68 19.11 -14.43
N THR A 294 13.28 18.72 -15.54
CA THR A 294 12.78 18.99 -16.92
C THR A 294 12.72 17.71 -17.75
N GLU A 295 12.63 16.56 -17.11
CA GLU A 295 12.62 15.26 -17.76
C GLU A 295 11.45 15.12 -18.75
N ALA A 296 11.70 14.44 -19.87
CA ALA A 296 10.72 14.18 -20.90
C ALA A 296 10.84 12.74 -21.42
N GLY A 297 9.77 12.26 -22.07
CA GLY A 297 9.73 10.91 -22.66
C GLY A 297 10.07 9.82 -21.67
N SER A 298 10.88 8.84 -22.06
CA SER A 298 11.25 7.71 -21.20
C SER A 298 12.08 8.10 -19.97
N ALA A 299 12.73 9.27 -19.95
CA ALA A 299 13.45 9.76 -18.77
C ALA A 299 12.46 10.17 -17.67
N LEU A 300 11.34 10.82 -18.03
CA LEU A 300 10.27 11.16 -17.09
C LEU A 300 9.64 9.91 -16.49
N GLU A 301 9.33 8.89 -17.31
CA GLU A 301 8.78 7.63 -16.82
C GLU A 301 9.69 6.96 -15.79
N LYS A 302 10.97 6.80 -16.13
CA LYS A 302 11.96 6.19 -15.25
C LYS A 302 12.09 6.94 -13.93
N GLU A 303 12.02 8.26 -13.98
CA GLU A 303 12.15 9.08 -12.79
C GLU A 303 10.89 9.00 -11.90
N ILE A 304 9.68 8.99 -12.48
CA ILE A 304 8.44 8.73 -11.73
C ILE A 304 8.53 7.37 -11.01
N GLN A 305 8.96 6.33 -11.72
CA GLN A 305 9.12 4.98 -11.14
C GLN A 305 10.19 4.96 -10.04
N LEU A 306 11.32 5.66 -10.24
CA LEU A 306 12.38 5.77 -9.24
C LEU A 306 11.88 6.48 -7.98
N GLN A 307 11.27 7.65 -8.13
CA GLN A 307 10.78 8.42 -6.99
C GLN A 307 9.66 7.68 -6.24
N ARG A 308 8.78 6.99 -6.95
CA ARG A 308 7.78 6.10 -6.32
C ARG A 308 8.44 4.97 -5.53
N ARG A 309 9.48 4.32 -6.08
CA ARG A 309 10.25 3.27 -5.40
C ARG A 309 10.92 3.77 -4.12
N LEU A 310 11.56 4.96 -4.18
CA LEU A 310 12.25 5.56 -3.03
C LEU A 310 11.25 6.00 -1.95
N GLU A 311 10.14 6.60 -2.36
CA GLU A 311 9.12 7.14 -1.46
C GLU A 311 8.42 6.04 -0.67
N LEU A 312 7.99 4.99 -1.36
CA LEU A 312 7.18 3.91 -0.80
C LEU A 312 8.00 2.67 -0.39
N ALA A 313 9.34 2.81 -0.30
CA ALA A 313 10.20 1.73 0.15
C ALA A 313 9.77 1.24 1.54
N PHE A 314 9.67 -0.09 1.71
CA PHE A 314 9.28 -0.77 2.95
C PHE A 314 7.82 -0.58 3.40
N GLU A 315 6.95 -0.08 2.51
CA GLU A 315 5.52 0.08 2.76
C GLU A 315 4.66 -0.93 1.96
N GLY A 316 5.28 -1.99 1.46
CA GLY A 316 4.56 -3.09 0.76
C GLY A 316 4.21 -2.81 -0.71
N HIS A 317 4.69 -1.71 -1.31
CA HIS A 317 4.30 -1.32 -2.67
C HIS A 317 5.14 -1.98 -3.77
N ARG A 318 6.45 -2.17 -3.58
CA ARG A 318 7.38 -2.55 -4.66
C ARG A 318 6.97 -3.81 -5.42
N PHE A 319 6.57 -4.87 -4.72
CA PHE A 319 6.15 -6.12 -5.34
C PHE A 319 4.93 -5.90 -6.26
N PHE A 320 3.93 -5.14 -5.79
CA PHE A 320 2.74 -4.86 -6.58
C PHE A 320 3.01 -3.91 -7.74
N ASP A 321 3.94 -2.97 -7.61
CA ASP A 321 4.36 -2.10 -8.70
C ASP A 321 5.04 -2.89 -9.82
N LEU A 322 5.95 -3.81 -9.48
CA LEU A 322 6.57 -4.72 -10.45
C LEU A 322 5.52 -5.63 -11.10
N LYS A 323 4.65 -6.23 -10.29
CA LYS A 323 3.60 -7.14 -10.77
C LYS A 323 2.65 -6.46 -11.76
N ARG A 324 2.13 -5.24 -11.44
CA ARG A 324 1.18 -4.55 -12.31
C ARG A 324 1.80 -4.04 -13.61
N ARG A 325 3.11 -3.71 -13.61
CA ARG A 325 3.85 -3.32 -14.81
C ARG A 325 4.44 -4.50 -15.59
N HIS A 326 4.27 -5.72 -15.06
CA HIS A 326 4.82 -6.94 -15.63
C HIS A 326 6.35 -6.86 -15.76
N GLU A 327 7.00 -6.46 -14.69
CA GLU A 327 8.46 -6.32 -14.58
C GLU A 327 9.05 -7.42 -13.71
N ASP A 328 10.27 -7.82 -14.03
CA ASP A 328 11.02 -8.81 -13.25
C ASP A 328 11.45 -8.23 -11.88
N VAL A 329 11.51 -9.09 -10.87
CA VAL A 329 12.24 -8.77 -9.65
C VAL A 329 13.72 -8.96 -9.94
N ILE A 330 14.48 -7.88 -9.97
CA ILE A 330 15.93 -7.92 -10.15
C ILE A 330 16.58 -7.39 -8.88
N ARG A 331 17.50 -8.16 -8.30
CA ARG A 331 18.34 -7.76 -7.17
C ARG A 331 19.76 -7.48 -7.67
N ASP A 332 20.45 -6.60 -6.96
CA ASP A 332 21.88 -6.44 -7.19
C ASP A 332 22.66 -7.68 -6.66
N ASP A 333 23.85 -7.88 -7.20
CA ASP A 333 24.77 -8.94 -6.81
C ASP A 333 25.56 -8.65 -5.52
N LYS A 334 25.21 -7.56 -4.83
CA LYS A 334 25.89 -7.10 -3.62
C LYS A 334 25.41 -7.84 -2.37
N GLY A 335 26.30 -7.93 -1.40
CA GLY A 335 25.98 -8.50 -0.11
C GLY A 335 25.12 -7.58 0.76
N PHE A 336 24.68 -8.10 1.90
CA PHE A 336 23.74 -7.44 2.80
C PHE A 336 24.39 -6.40 3.73
N LEU A 337 25.73 -6.29 3.76
CA LEU A 337 26.42 -5.31 4.59
C LEU A 337 26.35 -3.91 3.97
N ALA A 338 26.56 -2.90 4.79
CA ALA A 338 26.43 -1.50 4.41
C ALA A 338 27.39 -1.05 3.30
N ASP A 339 28.51 -1.74 3.13
CA ASP A 339 29.50 -1.52 2.07
C ASP A 339 29.31 -2.41 0.83
N GLY A 340 28.25 -3.21 0.82
CA GLY A 340 27.94 -4.14 -0.27
C GLY A 340 28.70 -5.48 -0.19
N THR A 341 29.43 -5.73 0.87
CA THR A 341 30.07 -7.04 1.14
C THR A 341 29.12 -7.98 1.90
N GLY A 342 29.59 -9.19 2.23
CA GLY A 342 28.78 -10.23 2.87
C GLY A 342 28.06 -11.10 1.85
N ALA A 343 27.17 -11.99 2.33
CA ALA A 343 26.42 -12.88 1.46
C ALA A 343 25.38 -12.11 0.64
N SER A 344 25.30 -12.39 -0.65
CA SER A 344 24.22 -11.92 -1.51
C SER A 344 22.95 -12.77 -1.32
N SER A 345 21.82 -12.32 -1.86
CA SER A 345 20.58 -13.13 -1.89
C SER A 345 20.75 -14.32 -2.83
N ASP A 346 20.26 -15.49 -2.43
CA ASP A 346 20.27 -16.70 -3.27
C ASP A 346 19.47 -16.53 -4.56
N ALA A 347 18.33 -15.82 -4.48
CA ALA A 347 17.50 -15.49 -5.64
C ALA A 347 17.85 -14.08 -6.13
N GLN A 348 18.53 -14.00 -7.28
CA GLN A 348 18.91 -12.72 -7.90
C GLN A 348 17.81 -12.17 -8.81
N GLU A 349 17.04 -13.05 -9.45
CA GLU A 349 16.01 -12.70 -10.42
C GLU A 349 14.78 -13.58 -10.25
N VAL A 350 13.60 -12.97 -10.36
CA VAL A 350 12.32 -13.68 -10.54
C VAL A 350 11.61 -13.03 -11.72
N SER A 351 11.41 -13.80 -12.81
CA SER A 351 10.71 -13.33 -13.99
C SER A 351 9.28 -12.94 -13.69
N ALA A 352 8.77 -11.93 -14.37
CA ALA A 352 7.37 -11.48 -14.28
C ALA A 352 6.38 -12.59 -14.70
N ASP A 353 6.82 -13.53 -15.55
CA ASP A 353 6.05 -14.71 -15.96
C ASP A 353 6.12 -15.86 -14.96
N SER A 354 6.92 -15.72 -13.91
CA SER A 354 7.06 -16.75 -12.89
C SER A 354 5.76 -16.97 -12.12
N PRO A 355 5.36 -18.22 -11.88
CA PRO A 355 4.21 -18.53 -11.02
C PRO A 355 4.38 -17.96 -9.59
N TYR A 356 5.60 -17.68 -9.15
CA TYR A 356 5.87 -17.08 -7.83
C TYR A 356 5.37 -15.64 -7.66
N TYR A 357 4.89 -14.99 -8.73
CA TYR A 357 4.17 -13.72 -8.63
C TYR A 357 2.75 -13.86 -8.08
N VAL A 358 2.28 -15.09 -7.84
CA VAL A 358 0.98 -15.37 -7.25
C VAL A 358 1.20 -16.29 -6.05
N LEU A 359 0.71 -15.91 -4.88
CA LEU A 359 0.85 -16.75 -3.69
C LEU A 359 -0.03 -18.01 -3.78
N PRO A 360 0.42 -19.13 -3.17
CA PRO A 360 -0.42 -20.32 -3.03
C PRO A 360 -1.62 -20.05 -2.13
N ILE A 361 -2.78 -20.59 -2.50
CA ILE A 361 -3.92 -20.65 -1.58
C ILE A 361 -3.48 -21.50 -0.38
N PRO A 362 -3.75 -21.07 0.88
CA PRO A 362 -3.37 -21.85 2.05
C PRO A 362 -3.88 -23.29 1.99
N GLN A 363 -3.04 -24.24 2.35
CA GLN A 363 -3.42 -25.66 2.26
C GLN A 363 -4.65 -25.98 3.10
N SER A 364 -4.81 -25.33 4.25
CA SER A 364 -6.01 -25.47 5.09
C SER A 364 -7.32 -25.11 4.36
N GLU A 365 -7.28 -24.18 3.40
CA GLU A 365 -8.47 -23.82 2.60
C GLU A 365 -8.77 -24.88 1.54
N ILE A 366 -7.71 -25.43 0.93
CA ILE A 366 -7.83 -26.53 -0.03
C ILE A 366 -8.40 -27.79 0.64
N ASP A 367 -7.91 -28.10 1.84
CA ASP A 367 -8.35 -29.28 2.60
C ASP A 367 -9.79 -29.13 3.12
N ALA A 368 -10.22 -27.90 3.41
CA ALA A 368 -11.56 -27.62 3.97
C ALA A 368 -12.65 -27.41 2.92
N ASN A 369 -12.29 -27.10 1.67
CA ASN A 369 -13.24 -26.73 0.62
C ASN A 369 -12.88 -27.39 -0.73
N GLU A 370 -13.64 -28.43 -1.10
CA GLU A 370 -13.44 -29.17 -2.35
C GLU A 370 -13.56 -28.33 -3.64
N ASN A 371 -14.22 -27.17 -3.56
CA ASN A 371 -14.34 -26.22 -4.67
C ASN A 371 -13.17 -25.24 -4.79
N MET A 372 -12.24 -25.29 -3.80
CA MET A 372 -11.08 -24.41 -3.79
C MET A 372 -9.95 -24.99 -4.64
N ILE A 373 -9.63 -24.33 -5.76
CA ILE A 373 -8.59 -24.75 -6.70
C ILE A 373 -7.29 -24.01 -6.39
N GLN A 374 -6.18 -24.76 -6.28
CA GLN A 374 -4.84 -24.20 -6.06
C GLN A 374 -4.32 -23.42 -7.29
N ASN A 375 -3.51 -22.40 -7.05
CA ASN A 375 -2.72 -21.76 -8.10
C ASN A 375 -1.69 -22.74 -8.68
N LYS A 376 -1.43 -22.65 -9.98
CA LYS A 376 -0.43 -23.52 -10.64
C LYS A 376 0.98 -22.98 -10.36
N TYR A 377 1.89 -23.87 -10.01
CA TYR A 377 3.32 -23.62 -9.76
C TYR A 377 4.18 -24.53 -10.64
#